data_f83a0c5d00e77404a16d17fe85072ba6
#
_entry.id   f83a0c5d00e77404a16d17fe85072ba6
#
_cell.length_a   1.000
_cell.length_b   1.000
_cell.length_c   1.000
_cell.angle_alpha   90.00
_cell.angle_beta   90.00
_cell.angle_gamma   90.00
#
_symmetry.space_group_name_H-M   'P 1'
#
loop_
_entity.id
_entity.type
_entity.pdbx_description
1 polymer ?
#
loop_
_entity_poly.entity_id
_entity_poly.type
_entity_poly.pdbx_seq_one_letter_code
_entity_poly.pdbx_strand_id
1 'polypeptide(L)' 'MPSTVIAAMHYNIESRVLTIVYRGKRGTYRYFDVPPEEYAAFRAAPSKGRYLNEVFKVHGYRYERERNTAA' A
#
# COMPACT_ATOMS: atom_id res chain seq x y z
N MET A 1 -20.74 -1.86 -0.68
CA MET A 1 -19.87 -2.45 0.31
C MET A 1 -18.47 -1.96 0.11
N PRO A 2 -17.95 -1.26 1.05
CA PRO A 2 -16.57 -0.85 0.92
C PRO A 2 -15.67 -2.07 1.01
N SER A 3 -14.83 -2.18 0.04
CA SER A 3 -13.83 -3.22 0.04
C SER A 3 -12.72 -2.77 0.98
N THR A 4 -12.63 -3.40 2.11
CA THR A 4 -11.64 -3.03 3.10
C THR A 4 -10.48 -4.01 3.06
N VAL A 5 -9.93 -4.19 1.88
CA VAL A 5 -8.77 -5.06 1.74
C VAL A 5 -7.55 -4.44 2.42
N ILE A 6 -7.54 -3.12 2.55
CA ILE A 6 -6.44 -2.39 3.18
C ILE A 6 -6.86 -1.95 4.57
N ALA A 7 -6.12 -2.39 5.58
CA ALA A 7 -6.39 -2.00 6.97
C ALA A 7 -5.78 -0.65 7.30
N ALA A 8 -4.58 -0.37 6.78
CA ALA A 8 -3.89 0.87 7.06
C ALA A 8 -2.83 1.14 6.01
N MET A 9 -2.45 2.41 5.88
CA MET A 9 -1.36 2.82 5.00
C MET A 9 -0.51 3.85 5.72
N HIS A 10 0.78 3.79 5.48
CA HIS A 10 1.72 4.76 6.01
C HIS A 10 2.75 5.09 4.96
N TYR A 11 2.97 6.37 4.72
CA TYR A 11 3.92 6.82 3.71
C TYR A 11 5.03 7.65 4.35
N ASN A 12 6.28 7.29 4.02
CA ASN A 12 7.42 8.06 4.47
C ASN A 12 7.95 8.85 3.28
N ILE A 13 7.79 10.17 3.34
CA ILE A 13 8.14 11.02 2.22
C ILE A 13 9.65 11.10 1.99
N GLU A 14 10.43 10.92 3.04
CA GLU A 14 11.87 10.99 2.91
C GLU A 14 12.44 9.78 2.20
N SER A 15 11.97 8.61 2.55
CA SER A 15 12.44 7.38 1.93
C SER A 15 11.60 6.94 0.73
N ARG A 16 10.45 7.58 0.55
CA ARG A 16 9.47 7.23 -0.49
C ARG A 16 9.01 5.80 -0.39
N VAL A 17 8.90 5.33 0.85
CA VAL A 17 8.40 3.99 1.13
C VAL A 17 6.95 4.08 1.55
N LEU A 18 6.10 3.36 0.85
CA LEU A 18 4.69 3.26 1.21
C LEU A 18 4.46 1.90 1.85
N THR A 19 4.02 1.92 3.10
CA THR A 19 3.71 0.70 3.82
C THR A 19 2.20 0.49 3.79
N ILE A 20 1.79 -0.67 3.32
CA ILE A 20 0.38 -1.04 3.26
C ILE A 20 0.16 -2.25 4.13
N VAL A 21 -0.74 -2.10 5.10
CA VAL A 21 -1.15 -3.20 5.96
C VAL A 21 -2.44 -3.76 5.41
N TYR A 22 -2.40 -5.01 4.97
CA TYR A 22 -3.58 -5.67 4.42
C TYR A 22 -4.34 -6.37 5.53
N ARG A 23 -5.64 -6.47 5.34
CA ARG A 23 -6.49 -7.18 6.29
C ARG A 23 -6.27 -8.67 6.21
N GLY A 24 -6.55 -9.34 7.31
CA GLY A 24 -6.44 -10.78 7.38
C GLY A 24 -4.99 -11.23 7.43
N LYS A 25 -4.72 -12.34 6.79
CA LYS A 25 -3.40 -12.96 6.86
C LYS A 25 -2.46 -12.51 5.77
N ARG A 26 -2.83 -11.51 5.00
CA ARG A 26 -1.99 -11.05 3.90
C ARG A 26 -0.72 -10.37 4.39
N GLY A 27 -0.79 -9.71 5.54
CA GLY A 27 0.40 -9.13 6.16
C GLY A 27 0.64 -7.71 5.70
N THR A 28 1.87 -7.27 5.92
CA THR A 28 2.28 -5.90 5.65
C THR A 28 3.29 -5.90 4.52
N TYR A 29 3.10 -4.98 3.57
CA TYR A 29 3.99 -4.83 2.42
C TYR A 29 4.58 -3.43 2.41
N ARG A 30 5.86 -3.33 2.08
CA ARG A 30 6.51 -2.05 1.88
C ARG A 30 6.86 -1.92 0.41
N TYR A 31 6.42 -0.81 -0.19
CA TYR A 31 6.67 -0.51 -1.60
C TYR A 31 7.68 0.63 -1.69
N PHE A 32 8.66 0.47 -2.56
CA PHE A 32 9.80 1.38 -2.63
C PHE A 32 9.68 2.33 -3.83
N ASP A 33 10.30 3.50 -3.70
CA ASP A 33 10.34 4.50 -4.76
C ASP A 33 8.95 4.94 -5.21
N VAL A 34 8.04 5.08 -4.26
CA VAL A 34 6.69 5.55 -4.54
C VAL A 34 6.67 7.06 -4.49
N PRO A 35 6.32 7.75 -5.61
CA PRO A 35 6.28 9.21 -5.59
C PRO A 35 5.20 9.74 -4.65
N PRO A 36 5.41 10.93 -4.07
CA PRO A 36 4.38 11.50 -3.18
C PRO A 36 3.03 11.66 -3.84
N GLU A 37 3.00 12.02 -5.13
CA GLU A 37 1.73 12.20 -5.82
C GLU A 37 0.99 10.88 -5.98
N GLU A 38 1.70 9.77 -6.08
CA GLU A 38 1.06 8.47 -6.13
C GLU A 38 0.35 8.16 -4.83
N TYR A 39 1.01 8.43 -3.72
CA TYR A 39 0.40 8.22 -2.42
C TYR A 39 -0.81 9.13 -2.22
N ALA A 40 -0.71 10.39 -2.64
CA ALA A 40 -1.81 11.33 -2.51
C ALA A 40 -3.03 10.85 -3.30
N ALA A 41 -2.81 10.38 -4.53
CA ALA A 41 -3.89 9.88 -5.35
C ALA A 41 -4.50 8.61 -4.76
N PHE A 42 -3.65 7.73 -4.25
CA PHE A 42 -4.11 6.49 -3.61
C PHE A 42 -4.99 6.81 -2.42
N ARG A 43 -4.50 7.73 -1.59
CA ARG A 43 -5.21 8.11 -0.38
C ARG A 43 -6.56 8.74 -0.69
N ALA A 44 -6.63 9.51 -1.77
CA ALA A 44 -7.86 10.20 -2.17
C ALA A 44 -8.82 9.30 -2.94
N ALA A 45 -8.40 8.10 -3.32
CA ALA A 45 -9.23 7.23 -4.15
C ALA A 45 -10.50 6.82 -3.41
N PRO A 46 -11.65 6.83 -4.09
CA PRO A 46 -12.90 6.41 -3.46
C PRO A 46 -12.87 4.95 -3.01
N SER A 47 -12.19 4.10 -3.75
CA SER A 47 -12.02 2.70 -3.38
C SER A 47 -10.54 2.37 -3.41
N LYS A 48 -9.96 2.17 -2.25
CA LYS A 48 -8.53 1.90 -2.16
C LYS A 48 -8.16 0.54 -2.71
N GLY A 49 -9.04 -0.45 -2.51
CA GLY A 49 -8.78 -1.76 -3.06
C GLY A 49 -8.74 -1.76 -4.58
N ARG A 50 -9.67 -1.02 -5.17
CA ARG A 50 -9.71 -0.91 -6.63
C ARG A 50 -8.50 -0.15 -7.16
N TYR A 51 -8.15 0.94 -6.50
CA TYR A 51 -6.98 1.70 -6.90
C TYR A 51 -5.73 0.83 -6.83
N LEU A 52 -5.61 0.04 -5.78
CA LEU A 52 -4.47 -0.85 -5.62
C LEU A 52 -4.34 -1.79 -6.82
N ASN A 53 -5.43 -2.39 -7.24
CA ASN A 53 -5.39 -3.38 -8.32
C ASN A 53 -5.27 -2.76 -9.70
N GLU A 54 -5.95 -1.65 -9.93
CA GLU A 54 -6.07 -1.09 -11.29
C GLU A 54 -5.01 -0.04 -11.59
N VAL A 55 -4.46 0.59 -10.58
CA VAL A 55 -3.50 1.66 -10.78
C VAL A 55 -2.17 1.35 -10.13
N PHE A 56 -2.18 1.11 -8.83
CA PHE A 56 -0.93 1.00 -8.09
C PHE A 56 -0.10 -0.20 -8.51
N LYS A 57 -0.70 -1.36 -8.58
CA LYS A 57 0.03 -2.58 -8.96
C LYS A 57 0.51 -2.54 -10.40
N VAL A 58 -0.18 -1.79 -11.25
CA VAL A 58 0.19 -1.67 -12.65
C VAL A 58 1.52 -0.96 -12.81
N HIS A 59 1.85 -0.05 -11.90
CA HIS A 59 3.13 0.65 -11.95
C HIS A 59 4.32 -0.25 -11.69
N GLY A 60 4.12 -1.39 -11.04
CA GLY A 60 5.19 -2.34 -10.83
C GLY A 60 6.24 -1.91 -9.84
N TYR A 61 5.85 -1.22 -8.78
CA TYR A 61 6.80 -0.82 -7.76
C TYR A 61 7.44 -2.04 -7.10
N ARG A 62 8.72 -1.92 -6.79
CA ARG A 62 9.40 -2.95 -6.03
C ARG A 62 8.84 -2.99 -4.61
N TYR A 63 8.72 -4.17 -4.05
CA TYR A 63 8.13 -4.29 -2.72
C TYR A 63 8.75 -5.44 -1.95
N GLU A 64 8.59 -5.38 -0.64
CA GLU A 64 8.95 -6.46 0.27
C GLU A 64 7.77 -6.74 1.17
N ARG A 65 7.52 -8.02 1.37
CA ARG A 65 6.54 -8.42 2.36
C ARG A 65 7.21 -8.48 3.71
N GLU A 66 6.67 -7.74 4.65
CA GLU A 66 7.18 -7.76 6.00
C GLU A 66 6.62 -8.96 6.73
N ARG A 67 7.51 -9.82 7.18
CA ARG A 67 7.08 -10.93 7.99
C ARG A 67 6.83 -10.46 9.39
N ASN A 68 5.67 -10.79 9.89
CA ASN A 68 5.39 -10.55 11.28
C ASN A 68 6.09 -11.64 12.07
N THR A 69 7.29 -11.33 12.51
CA THR A 69 8.03 -12.25 13.35
C THR A 69 7.79 -11.92 14.79
N ALA A 70 6.57 -11.74 15.16
CA ALA A 70 6.26 -11.61 16.55
C ALA A 70 6.57 -12.95 17.17
N ALA A 71 7.76 -13.08 17.56
CA ALA A 71 8.17 -14.30 18.22
C ALA A 71 7.41 -14.43 19.52
#